data_35b34f6401223f17fe193dbda7e7a4d6
#
_entry.id   35b34f6401223f17fe193dbda7e7a4d6
#
_cell.length_a   1.000
_cell.length_b   1.000
_cell.length_c   1.000
_cell.angle_alpha   90.00
_cell.angle_beta   90.00
_cell.angle_gamma   90.00
#
_symmetry.space_group_name_H-M   'P 1'
#
loop_
_entity.id
_entity.type
_entity.pdbx_description
1 polymer ?
#
loop_
_entity_poly.entity_id
_entity_poly.type
_entity_poly.pdbx_seq_one_letter_code
_entity_poly.pdbx_strand_id
1 'polypeptide(L)'
;MGLLGWIFVAGLAAPALWLARERQRRRRRIRSLRDVLLQVNATGERFDPGTLDDIPPPAARYLRHALAPDALLARTADLHVVGRLRVGSKGDWVPFEGRERISAERGFLWQGRLAALRRLWVEGAEWLVGDDAGAEYAAAGWLPVVNEHDESLARSSAGRLLTDLVWLPGALTPQRGARWATGDADKAVVTPAGSATPLSVDVAEDGRLREVSLVRRRIADDGRVSVCPFGLVIEAEERFGDTVVPVRVTAVWGLGTDDHEECFRAEVNDVRWL
;
A
#
# COMPACT_ATOMS: atom_id res chain seq x y z
N MET A 1 -23.20 50.37 3.25
CA MET A 1 -22.45 49.29 2.55
C MET A 1 -23.03 49.21 1.14
N GLY A 2 -22.27 49.64 0.14
CA GLY A 2 -22.79 49.78 -1.21
C GLY A 2 -22.80 48.47 -1.99
N LEU A 3 -23.51 48.43 -3.10
CA LEU A 3 -23.70 47.28 -4.02
C LEU A 3 -22.37 46.55 -4.35
N LEU A 4 -21.27 47.28 -4.48
CA LEU A 4 -19.90 46.78 -4.67
C LEU A 4 -19.41 45.89 -3.52
N GLY A 5 -19.80 46.17 -2.27
CA GLY A 5 -19.46 45.34 -1.12
C GLY A 5 -20.13 43.95 -1.16
N TRP A 6 -21.37 43.90 -1.63
CA TRP A 6 -22.12 42.66 -1.80
C TRP A 6 -21.60 41.81 -2.94
N ILE A 7 -21.17 42.41 -4.06
CA ILE A 7 -20.56 41.70 -5.20
C ILE A 7 -19.21 41.09 -4.77
N PHE A 8 -18.42 41.81 -3.97
CA PHE A 8 -17.13 41.30 -3.48
C PHE A 8 -17.30 40.16 -2.48
N VAL A 9 -18.27 40.24 -1.58
CA VAL A 9 -18.60 39.17 -0.62
C VAL A 9 -19.16 37.92 -1.34
N ALA A 10 -20.06 38.14 -2.33
CA ALA A 10 -20.59 37.04 -3.14
C ALA A 10 -19.49 36.39 -4.00
N GLY A 11 -18.54 37.15 -4.53
CA GLY A 11 -17.42 36.68 -5.33
C GLY A 11 -16.45 35.81 -4.55
N LEU A 12 -16.28 36.01 -3.23
CA LEU A 12 -15.44 35.15 -2.36
C LEU A 12 -16.21 33.98 -1.76
N ALA A 13 -17.53 34.10 -1.60
CA ALA A 13 -18.36 33.07 -1.00
C ALA A 13 -18.48 31.83 -1.92
N ALA A 14 -18.58 32.01 -3.24
CA ALA A 14 -18.74 30.92 -4.18
C ALA A 14 -17.52 29.96 -4.21
N PRO A 15 -16.28 30.44 -4.36
CA PRO A 15 -15.11 29.55 -4.30
C PRO A 15 -14.91 28.90 -2.92
N ALA A 16 -15.20 29.62 -1.83
CA ALA A 16 -15.13 29.10 -0.47
C ALA A 16 -16.14 27.92 -0.27
N LEU A 17 -17.37 28.12 -0.74
CA LEU A 17 -18.41 27.08 -0.70
C LEU A 17 -18.05 25.88 -1.57
N TRP A 18 -17.46 26.10 -2.75
CA TRP A 18 -17.00 25.03 -3.62
C TRP A 18 -15.89 24.22 -2.95
N LEU A 19 -14.86 24.87 -2.39
CA LEU A 19 -13.79 24.20 -1.64
C LEU A 19 -14.34 23.42 -0.44
N ALA A 20 -15.29 23.98 0.30
CA ALA A 20 -15.90 23.30 1.44
C ALA A 20 -16.68 22.04 1.01
N ARG A 21 -17.43 22.11 -0.10
CA ARG A 21 -18.14 20.97 -0.68
C ARG A 21 -17.17 19.90 -1.16
N GLU A 22 -16.10 20.29 -1.85
CA GLU A 22 -15.08 19.37 -2.36
C GLU A 22 -14.37 18.63 -1.22
N ARG A 23 -13.95 19.38 -0.18
CA ARG A 23 -13.40 18.78 1.04
C ARG A 23 -14.38 17.81 1.71
N GLN A 24 -15.66 18.15 1.75
CA GLN A 24 -16.68 17.28 2.34
C GLN A 24 -16.91 16.01 1.51
N ARG A 25 -16.92 16.12 0.17
CA ARG A 25 -17.02 14.96 -0.74
C ARG A 25 -15.87 14.01 -0.54
N ARG A 26 -14.62 14.50 -0.56
CA ARG A 26 -13.41 13.71 -0.32
C ARG A 26 -13.47 13.00 1.03
N ARG A 27 -13.81 13.70 2.11
CA ARG A 27 -13.95 13.09 3.44
C ARG A 27 -15.05 12.04 3.53
N ARG A 28 -16.15 12.20 2.80
CA ARG A 28 -17.21 11.18 2.72
C ARG A 28 -16.74 9.96 1.94
N ARG A 29 -16.08 10.15 0.80
CA ARG A 29 -15.51 9.06 0.01
C ARG A 29 -14.51 8.24 0.84
N ILE A 30 -13.53 8.87 1.45
CA ILE A 30 -12.53 8.19 2.28
C ILE A 30 -13.18 7.38 3.41
N ARG A 31 -14.22 7.92 4.05
CA ARG A 31 -14.96 7.18 5.08
C ARG A 31 -15.67 5.96 4.49
N SER A 32 -16.37 6.12 3.38
CA SER A 32 -17.05 5.01 2.71
C SER A 32 -16.08 3.89 2.31
N LEU A 33 -14.92 4.24 1.72
CA LEU A 33 -13.87 3.27 1.35
C LEU A 33 -13.34 2.53 2.58
N ARG A 34 -13.09 3.25 3.67
CA ARG A 34 -12.67 2.65 4.94
C ARG A 34 -13.70 1.68 5.49
N ASP A 35 -14.98 2.04 5.42
CA ASP A 35 -16.07 1.21 5.91
C ASP A 35 -16.20 -0.08 5.07
N VAL A 36 -16.00 -0.01 3.74
CA VAL A 36 -15.97 -1.18 2.85
C VAL A 36 -14.82 -2.13 3.22
N LEU A 37 -13.62 -1.61 3.50
CA LEU A 37 -12.47 -2.42 3.90
C LEU A 37 -12.65 -3.08 5.28
N LEU A 38 -13.50 -2.52 6.15
CA LEU A 38 -13.85 -3.10 7.44
C LEU A 38 -14.95 -4.16 7.37
N GLN A 39 -15.72 -4.23 6.27
CA GLN A 39 -16.79 -5.22 6.08
C GLN A 39 -16.25 -6.62 5.74
N VAL A 40 -15.15 -7.01 6.34
CA VAL A 40 -14.57 -8.34 6.18
C VAL A 40 -14.90 -9.14 7.43
N ASN A 41 -15.64 -10.22 7.27
CA ASN A 41 -16.00 -11.08 8.39
C ASN A 41 -14.75 -11.75 8.96
N ALA A 42 -14.46 -11.52 10.23
CA ALA A 42 -13.45 -12.28 10.95
C ALA A 42 -13.92 -13.75 11.02
N THR A 43 -13.12 -14.66 10.47
CA THR A 43 -13.46 -16.09 10.44
C THR A 43 -12.97 -16.85 11.67
N GLY A 44 -12.10 -16.23 12.48
CA GLY A 44 -11.43 -16.93 13.58
C GLY A 44 -10.46 -18.02 13.12
N GLU A 45 -10.17 -18.08 11.82
CA GLU A 45 -9.27 -19.06 11.22
C GLU A 45 -7.85 -18.87 11.73
N ARG A 46 -7.20 -19.99 12.07
CA ARG A 46 -5.87 -20.00 12.64
C ARG A 46 -4.88 -20.71 11.73
N PHE A 47 -3.64 -20.27 11.80
CA PHE A 47 -2.56 -20.82 11.00
C PHE A 47 -2.23 -22.24 11.44
N ASP A 48 -2.29 -23.16 10.48
CA ASP A 48 -1.85 -24.55 10.63
C ASP A 48 -0.54 -24.76 9.86
N PRO A 49 0.61 -24.94 10.55
CA PRO A 49 1.89 -25.20 9.92
C PRO A 49 1.93 -26.48 9.04
N GLY A 50 1.02 -27.44 9.25
CA GLY A 50 0.91 -28.63 8.43
C GLY A 50 0.53 -28.37 6.98
N THR A 51 -0.11 -27.22 6.72
CA THR A 51 -0.46 -26.79 5.33
C THR A 51 0.75 -26.36 4.50
N LEU A 52 1.94 -26.31 5.10
CA LEU A 52 3.19 -25.91 4.42
C LEU A 52 4.01 -27.06 3.86
N ASP A 53 3.59 -28.30 4.05
CA ASP A 53 4.40 -29.48 3.67
C ASP A 53 4.53 -29.65 2.16
N ASP A 54 3.54 -29.15 1.39
CA ASP A 54 3.50 -29.27 -0.07
C ASP A 54 3.99 -28.02 -0.82
N ILE A 55 4.57 -27.03 -0.14
CA ILE A 55 5.06 -25.80 -0.78
C ILE A 55 6.59 -25.75 -0.79
N PRO A 56 7.21 -24.93 -1.68
CA PRO A 56 8.66 -24.83 -1.77
C PRO A 56 9.33 -24.48 -0.43
N PRO A 57 10.52 -25.02 -0.13
CA PRO A 57 11.20 -24.80 1.14
C PRO A 57 11.39 -23.33 1.53
N PRO A 58 11.76 -22.39 0.62
CA PRO A 58 11.84 -20.96 0.97
C PRO A 58 10.48 -20.38 1.41
N ALA A 59 9.38 -20.76 0.75
CA ALA A 59 8.03 -20.36 1.12
C ALA A 59 7.64 -20.86 2.51
N ALA A 60 7.91 -22.12 2.80
CA ALA A 60 7.63 -22.72 4.10
C ALA A 60 8.46 -22.07 5.22
N ARG A 61 9.75 -21.75 4.96
CA ARG A 61 10.60 -21.01 5.92
C ARG A 61 10.03 -19.64 6.23
N TYR A 62 9.64 -18.89 5.19
CA TYR A 62 9.04 -17.55 5.36
C TYR A 62 7.76 -17.61 6.20
N LEU A 63 6.81 -18.46 5.84
CA LEU A 63 5.52 -18.51 6.54
C LEU A 63 5.65 -19.01 7.99
N ARG A 64 6.60 -19.94 8.28
CA ARG A 64 6.92 -20.35 9.66
C ARG A 64 7.62 -19.26 10.46
N HIS A 65 8.39 -18.37 9.81
CA HIS A 65 8.99 -17.21 10.43
C HIS A 65 7.95 -16.12 10.71
N ALA A 66 7.11 -15.86 9.71
CA ALA A 66 6.14 -14.77 9.75
C ALA A 66 4.95 -15.05 10.70
N LEU A 67 4.53 -16.30 10.84
CA LEU A 67 3.34 -16.70 11.60
C LEU A 67 3.70 -17.70 12.68
N ALA A 68 3.40 -17.39 13.93
CA ALA A 68 3.47 -18.38 14.99
C ALA A 68 2.43 -19.50 14.75
N PRO A 69 2.67 -20.75 15.22
CA PRO A 69 1.63 -21.77 15.20
C PRO A 69 0.35 -21.26 15.89
N ASP A 70 -0.80 -21.56 15.30
CA ASP A 70 -2.09 -21.14 15.80
C ASP A 70 -2.35 -19.60 15.78
N ALA A 71 -1.49 -18.82 15.10
CA ALA A 71 -1.70 -17.39 14.89
C ALA A 71 -3.02 -17.13 14.16
N LEU A 72 -3.75 -16.07 14.56
CA LEU A 72 -4.97 -15.67 13.86
C LEU A 72 -4.63 -15.22 12.43
N LEU A 73 -5.26 -15.86 11.43
CA LEU A 73 -5.16 -15.42 10.04
C LEU A 73 -6.07 -14.21 9.82
N ALA A 74 -5.57 -13.02 10.10
CA ALA A 74 -6.29 -11.79 9.89
C ALA A 74 -6.63 -11.56 8.41
N ARG A 75 -7.70 -10.82 8.13
CA ARG A 75 -8.13 -10.47 6.77
C ARG A 75 -7.80 -9.03 6.41
N THR A 76 -7.51 -8.22 7.41
CA THR A 76 -7.20 -6.80 7.26
C THR A 76 -6.06 -6.43 8.20
N ALA A 77 -5.17 -5.57 7.72
CA ALA A 77 -4.12 -4.94 8.52
C ALA A 77 -4.26 -3.43 8.48
N ASP A 78 -4.13 -2.78 9.63
CA ASP A 78 -3.98 -1.33 9.77
C ASP A 78 -2.54 -1.03 10.16
N LEU A 79 -1.86 -0.21 9.35
CA LEU A 79 -0.48 0.19 9.54
C LEU A 79 -0.40 1.67 9.89
N HIS A 80 0.50 2.03 10.80
CA HIS A 80 0.98 3.41 10.95
C HIS A 80 2.40 3.50 10.39
N VAL A 81 2.58 4.33 9.38
CA VAL A 81 3.80 4.37 8.57
C VAL A 81 4.34 5.79 8.51
N VAL A 82 5.63 5.93 8.74
CA VAL A 82 6.37 7.18 8.54
C VAL A 82 7.51 6.95 7.58
N GLY A 83 7.98 8.00 6.92
CA GLY A 83 9.10 7.82 6.01
C GLY A 83 9.33 8.99 5.08
N ARG A 84 9.90 8.68 3.95
CA ARG A 84 10.16 9.62 2.86
C ARG A 84 9.77 9.00 1.53
N LEU A 85 9.14 9.77 0.67
CA LEU A 85 8.87 9.37 -0.71
C LEU A 85 9.47 10.39 -1.67
N ARG A 86 9.79 9.93 -2.86
CA ARG A 86 10.27 10.79 -3.94
C ARG A 86 9.08 11.20 -4.80
N VAL A 87 8.88 12.49 -4.96
CA VAL A 87 7.84 13.05 -5.83
C VAL A 87 8.44 13.27 -7.21
N GLY A 88 8.07 12.41 -8.15
CA GLY A 88 8.69 12.34 -9.47
C GLY A 88 10.03 11.60 -9.50
N SER A 89 10.46 11.21 -10.69
CA SER A 89 11.64 10.33 -10.89
C SER A 89 12.97 10.97 -10.49
N LYS A 90 13.06 12.29 -10.48
CA LYS A 90 14.26 13.07 -10.10
C LYS A 90 13.98 14.07 -8.98
N GLY A 91 12.82 13.95 -8.33
CA GLY A 91 12.41 14.86 -7.27
C GLY A 91 13.14 14.66 -5.94
N ASP A 92 12.93 15.60 -5.04
CA ASP A 92 13.46 15.52 -3.69
C ASP A 92 12.72 14.50 -2.84
N TRP A 93 13.40 14.00 -1.82
CA TRP A 93 12.80 13.16 -0.80
C TRP A 93 11.90 13.99 0.14
N VAL A 94 10.60 13.72 0.11
CA VAL A 94 9.59 14.42 0.90
C VAL A 94 9.20 13.55 2.10
N PRO A 95 9.32 14.05 3.33
CA PRO A 95 8.83 13.34 4.50
C PRO A 95 7.31 13.14 4.45
N PHE A 96 6.86 11.97 4.90
CA PHE A 96 5.44 11.69 5.06
C PHE A 96 5.15 10.98 6.39
N GLU A 97 3.90 11.07 6.79
CA GLU A 97 3.28 10.26 7.83
C GLU A 97 1.92 9.81 7.32
N GLY A 98 1.57 8.55 7.52
CA GLY A 98 0.33 7.99 7.02
C GLY A 98 -0.16 6.77 7.76
N ARG A 99 -1.37 6.40 7.39
CA ARG A 99 -1.99 5.14 7.78
C ARG A 99 -2.41 4.39 6.54
N GLU A 100 -2.18 3.11 6.55
CA GLU A 100 -2.60 2.22 5.50
C GLU A 100 -3.48 1.12 6.05
N ARG A 101 -4.60 0.89 5.38
CA ARG A 101 -5.44 -0.28 5.62
C ARG A 101 -5.36 -1.18 4.41
N ILE A 102 -5.02 -2.43 4.64
CA ILE A 102 -4.84 -3.45 3.62
C ILE A 102 -5.84 -4.57 3.86
N SER A 103 -6.56 -4.98 2.83
CA SER A 103 -7.36 -6.20 2.81
C SER A 103 -7.03 -6.99 1.55
N ALA A 104 -6.63 -8.25 1.69
CA ALA A 104 -6.31 -9.10 0.54
C ALA A 104 -7.48 -9.29 -0.42
N GLU A 105 -8.71 -9.24 0.09
CA GLU A 105 -9.94 -9.49 -0.69
C GLU A 105 -10.56 -8.21 -1.26
N ARG A 106 -10.31 -7.06 -0.63
CA ARG A 106 -11.01 -5.81 -0.92
C ARG A 106 -10.12 -4.71 -1.48
N GLY A 107 -8.81 -4.77 -1.23
CA GLY A 107 -7.87 -3.76 -1.68
C GLY A 107 -7.18 -3.02 -0.54
N PHE A 108 -6.82 -1.76 -0.77
CA PHE A 108 -6.17 -0.92 0.24
C PHE A 108 -6.71 0.51 0.24
N LEU A 109 -6.47 1.19 1.35
CA LEU A 109 -6.65 2.63 1.52
C LEU A 109 -5.45 3.19 2.25
N TRP A 110 -4.63 3.95 1.54
CA TRP A 110 -3.58 4.78 2.09
C TRP A 110 -4.12 6.17 2.39
N GLN A 111 -3.83 6.71 3.58
CA GLN A 111 -4.15 8.09 3.96
C GLN A 111 -2.89 8.73 4.53
N GLY A 112 -2.39 9.81 3.93
CA GLY A 112 -1.12 10.38 4.33
C GLY A 112 -1.06 11.89 4.27
N ARG A 113 -0.06 12.41 4.96
CA ARG A 113 0.36 13.81 4.95
C ARG A 113 1.80 13.87 4.49
N LEU A 114 2.05 14.67 3.48
CA LEU A 114 3.38 14.91 2.93
C LEU A 114 3.83 16.32 3.28
N ALA A 115 5.06 16.49 3.71
CA ALA A 115 5.64 17.80 3.94
C ALA A 115 5.99 18.45 2.60
N ALA A 116 5.09 19.29 2.09
CA ALA A 116 5.37 20.15 0.95
C ALA A 116 5.92 21.49 1.47
N LEU A 117 6.83 22.15 0.72
CA LEU A 117 7.34 23.50 1.00
C LEU A 117 7.26 24.00 2.46
N ARG A 118 8.37 23.90 3.17
CA ARG A 118 8.71 24.46 4.52
C ARG A 118 7.67 24.38 5.65
N ARG A 119 6.37 24.54 5.42
CA ARG A 119 5.28 24.48 6.43
C ARG A 119 3.93 24.10 5.82
N LEU A 120 3.88 23.88 4.52
CA LEU A 120 2.65 23.49 3.85
C LEU A 120 2.59 21.96 3.77
N TRP A 121 1.52 21.39 4.28
CA TRP A 121 1.24 19.96 4.15
C TRP A 121 0.31 19.71 2.99
N VAL A 122 0.60 18.65 2.22
CA VAL A 122 -0.34 18.05 1.29
C VAL A 122 -0.89 16.81 1.96
N GLU A 123 -2.20 16.74 2.14
CA GLU A 123 -2.86 15.61 2.77
C GLU A 123 -3.88 14.99 1.82
N GLY A 124 -4.00 13.67 1.86
CA GLY A 124 -4.93 12.98 0.98
C GLY A 124 -4.93 11.48 1.16
N ALA A 125 -5.40 10.80 0.13
CA ALA A 125 -5.51 9.35 0.11
C ALA A 125 -5.23 8.82 -1.30
N GLU A 126 -4.74 7.58 -1.34
CA GLU A 126 -4.68 6.70 -2.49
C GLU A 126 -5.40 5.39 -2.13
N TRP A 127 -6.13 4.82 -3.05
CA TRP A 127 -6.90 3.61 -2.80
C TRP A 127 -7.05 2.73 -4.03
N LEU A 128 -7.27 1.47 -3.75
CA LEU A 128 -7.86 0.49 -4.63
C LEU A 128 -8.85 -0.32 -3.79
N VAL A 129 -10.14 -0.16 -4.02
CA VAL A 129 -11.19 -0.88 -3.27
C VAL A 129 -12.20 -1.46 -4.25
N GLY A 130 -12.15 -2.77 -4.46
CA GLY A 130 -12.85 -3.41 -5.56
C GLY A 130 -12.33 -2.87 -6.90
N ASP A 131 -13.24 -2.33 -7.70
CA ASP A 131 -12.92 -1.70 -9.01
C ASP A 131 -12.68 -0.17 -8.90
N ASP A 132 -12.91 0.43 -7.71
CA ASP A 132 -12.69 1.87 -7.49
C ASP A 132 -11.23 2.12 -7.11
N ALA A 133 -10.51 2.82 -7.96
CA ALA A 133 -9.14 3.26 -7.71
C ALA A 133 -9.02 4.78 -7.86
N GLY A 134 -8.21 5.40 -7.02
CA GLY A 134 -8.01 6.84 -7.10
C GLY A 134 -6.91 7.36 -6.19
N ALA A 135 -6.52 8.60 -6.47
CA ALA A 135 -5.61 9.40 -5.66
C ALA A 135 -6.14 10.83 -5.54
N GLU A 136 -6.44 11.26 -4.34
CA GLU A 136 -6.92 12.61 -4.06
C GLU A 136 -6.06 13.26 -2.98
N TYR A 137 -5.36 14.36 -3.33
CA TYR A 137 -4.55 15.13 -2.38
C TYR A 137 -4.89 16.60 -2.45
N ALA A 138 -4.78 17.30 -1.32
CA ALA A 138 -5.02 18.72 -1.22
C ALA A 138 -4.00 19.43 -0.35
N ALA A 139 -3.51 20.58 -0.81
CA ALA A 139 -2.67 21.47 -0.05
C ALA A 139 -3.47 22.09 1.12
N ALA A 140 -2.86 22.04 2.33
CA ALA A 140 -3.51 22.44 3.59
C ALA A 140 -4.90 21.81 3.83
N GLY A 141 -5.18 20.67 3.19
CA GLY A 141 -6.46 19.97 3.27
C GLY A 141 -7.64 20.64 2.54
N TRP A 142 -7.38 21.72 1.80
CA TRP A 142 -8.42 22.50 1.13
C TRP A 142 -8.26 22.57 -0.38
N LEU A 143 -7.10 23.00 -0.87
CA LEU A 143 -6.85 23.21 -2.29
C LEU A 143 -6.48 21.89 -2.97
N PRO A 144 -7.32 21.32 -3.85
CA PRO A 144 -7.00 20.10 -4.58
C PRO A 144 -5.73 20.27 -5.41
N VAL A 145 -4.79 19.34 -5.32
CA VAL A 145 -3.53 19.32 -6.10
C VAL A 145 -3.37 18.04 -6.89
N VAL A 146 -3.99 16.94 -6.45
CA VAL A 146 -4.10 15.68 -7.17
C VAL A 146 -5.55 15.22 -7.11
N ASN A 147 -6.07 14.76 -8.22
CA ASN A 147 -7.40 14.17 -8.34
C ASN A 147 -7.41 13.22 -9.55
N GLU A 148 -6.94 12.00 -9.34
CA GLU A 148 -6.74 10.99 -10.37
C GLU A 148 -7.64 9.78 -10.11
N HIS A 149 -8.33 9.32 -11.17
CA HIS A 149 -9.32 8.23 -11.11
C HIS A 149 -9.35 7.49 -12.45
N ASP A 150 -8.20 6.97 -12.91
CA ASP A 150 -8.14 6.31 -14.19
C ASP A 150 -7.82 4.82 -14.09
N GLU A 151 -8.08 4.08 -15.17
CA GLU A 151 -7.83 2.64 -15.27
C GLU A 151 -6.32 2.30 -15.18
N SER A 152 -5.44 3.25 -15.57
CA SER A 152 -4.00 3.06 -15.49
C SER A 152 -3.53 3.06 -14.05
N LEU A 153 -4.09 3.96 -13.23
CA LEU A 153 -3.87 4.01 -11.78
C LEU A 153 -4.38 2.72 -11.12
N ALA A 154 -5.58 2.25 -11.49
CA ALA A 154 -6.13 1.00 -10.96
C ALA A 154 -5.20 -0.20 -11.19
N ARG A 155 -4.67 -0.33 -12.42
CA ARG A 155 -3.70 -1.39 -12.74
C ARG A 155 -2.37 -1.26 -11.99
N SER A 156 -1.89 -0.04 -11.79
CA SER A 156 -0.71 0.23 -11.00
C SER A 156 -0.94 -0.12 -9.53
N SER A 157 -2.06 0.32 -8.97
CA SER A 157 -2.45 0.08 -7.57
C SER A 157 -2.67 -1.40 -7.25
N ALA A 158 -3.18 -2.19 -8.22
CA ALA A 158 -3.29 -3.64 -8.07
C ALA A 158 -1.92 -4.31 -7.86
N GLY A 159 -0.89 -3.87 -8.58
CA GLY A 159 0.48 -4.36 -8.34
C GLY A 159 1.04 -3.92 -6.99
N ARG A 160 0.71 -2.71 -6.50
CA ARG A 160 1.08 -2.26 -5.16
C ARG A 160 0.45 -3.14 -4.09
N LEU A 161 -0.86 -3.39 -4.17
CA LEU A 161 -1.54 -4.26 -3.20
C LEU A 161 -0.84 -5.59 -3.01
N LEU A 162 -0.33 -6.20 -4.09
CA LEU A 162 0.36 -7.50 -3.99
C LEU A 162 1.65 -7.41 -3.19
N THR A 163 2.44 -6.35 -3.35
CA THR A 163 3.64 -6.15 -2.51
C THR A 163 3.28 -5.84 -1.07
N ASP A 164 2.16 -5.16 -0.82
CA ASP A 164 1.72 -4.77 0.51
C ASP A 164 1.19 -5.98 1.32
N LEU A 165 0.92 -7.13 0.67
CA LEU A 165 0.53 -8.37 1.38
C LEU A 165 1.62 -8.91 2.32
N VAL A 166 2.85 -8.44 2.26
CA VAL A 166 3.90 -8.79 3.24
C VAL A 166 3.54 -8.35 4.67
N TRP A 167 2.67 -7.33 4.79
CA TRP A 167 2.10 -6.91 6.09
C TRP A 167 0.84 -7.68 6.49
N LEU A 168 0.39 -8.59 5.63
CA LEU A 168 -0.75 -9.48 5.88
C LEU A 168 -0.37 -10.92 5.50
N PRO A 169 0.67 -11.52 6.13
CA PRO A 169 1.23 -12.80 5.70
C PRO A 169 0.22 -13.95 5.72
N GLY A 170 -0.83 -13.86 6.53
CA GLY A 170 -1.95 -14.80 6.51
C GLY A 170 -2.62 -14.93 5.13
N ALA A 171 -2.64 -13.87 4.32
CA ALA A 171 -3.17 -13.89 2.96
C ALA A 171 -2.30 -14.69 1.97
N LEU A 172 -1.05 -14.95 2.32
CA LEU A 172 -0.09 -15.70 1.51
C LEU A 172 -0.03 -17.18 1.89
N THR A 173 -0.85 -17.64 2.83
CA THR A 173 -0.90 -19.06 3.23
C THR A 173 -1.69 -19.90 2.21
N PRO A 174 -1.32 -21.19 2.02
CA PRO A 174 -2.13 -22.11 1.24
C PRO A 174 -3.57 -22.24 1.76
N GLN A 175 -3.78 -22.14 3.07
CA GLN A 175 -5.10 -22.14 3.71
C GLN A 175 -6.02 -21.04 3.15
N ARG A 176 -5.44 -19.90 2.75
CA ARG A 176 -6.16 -18.77 2.13
C ARG A 176 -6.16 -18.85 0.60
N GLY A 177 -5.74 -20.00 0.02
CA GLY A 177 -5.77 -20.24 -1.40
C GLY A 177 -4.60 -19.64 -2.17
N ALA A 178 -3.56 -19.16 -1.50
CA ALA A 178 -2.32 -18.76 -2.17
C ALA A 178 -1.61 -19.99 -2.73
N ARG A 179 -1.12 -19.87 -3.97
CA ARG A 179 -0.38 -20.93 -4.65
C ARG A 179 1.09 -20.57 -4.71
N TRP A 180 1.93 -21.49 -4.29
CA TRP A 180 3.37 -21.33 -4.27
C TRP A 180 4.04 -22.19 -5.34
N ALA A 181 5.07 -21.66 -5.98
CA ALA A 181 5.93 -22.35 -6.93
C ALA A 181 7.40 -22.11 -6.59
N THR A 182 8.26 -23.00 -7.03
CA THR A 182 9.71 -22.87 -6.86
C THR A 182 10.21 -21.70 -7.72
N GLY A 183 11.01 -20.85 -7.11
CA GLY A 183 11.84 -19.85 -7.78
C GLY A 183 13.30 -20.31 -7.87
N ASP A 184 14.20 -19.37 -8.14
CA ASP A 184 15.65 -19.64 -8.17
C ASP A 184 16.22 -19.61 -6.74
N ALA A 185 17.06 -20.58 -6.42
CA ALA A 185 17.82 -20.66 -5.15
C ALA A 185 16.93 -20.46 -3.89
N ASP A 186 17.11 -19.33 -3.20
CA ASP A 186 16.33 -18.96 -2.00
C ASP A 186 15.03 -18.22 -2.32
N LYS A 187 14.62 -18.18 -3.60
CA LYS A 187 13.38 -17.52 -4.03
C LYS A 187 12.24 -18.52 -4.16
N ALA A 188 11.06 -18.02 -3.87
CA ALA A 188 9.79 -18.69 -4.18
C ALA A 188 8.88 -17.70 -4.89
N VAL A 189 7.88 -18.21 -5.59
CA VAL A 189 6.88 -17.40 -6.29
C VAL A 189 5.53 -17.70 -5.70
N VAL A 190 4.83 -16.66 -5.25
CA VAL A 190 3.45 -16.79 -4.75
C VAL A 190 2.47 -16.12 -5.68
N THR A 191 1.35 -16.78 -5.94
CA THR A 191 0.18 -16.19 -6.56
C THR A 191 -0.92 -16.14 -5.50
N PRO A 192 -1.21 -14.96 -4.91
CA PRO A 192 -2.26 -14.82 -3.92
C PRO A 192 -3.63 -15.19 -4.47
N ALA A 193 -4.54 -15.61 -3.61
CA ALA A 193 -5.91 -15.92 -4.01
C ALA A 193 -6.57 -14.72 -4.71
N GLY A 194 -7.30 -14.99 -5.81
CA GLY A 194 -7.95 -13.95 -6.60
C GLY A 194 -7.02 -13.13 -7.51
N SER A 195 -5.69 -13.34 -7.45
CA SER A 195 -4.73 -12.71 -8.35
C SER A 195 -4.33 -13.63 -9.50
N ALA A 196 -4.01 -13.02 -10.66
CA ALA A 196 -3.30 -13.69 -11.75
C ALA A 196 -1.82 -13.30 -11.80
N THR A 197 -1.41 -12.27 -11.05
CA THR A 197 -0.03 -11.76 -11.05
C THR A 197 0.78 -12.44 -9.96
N PRO A 198 1.89 -13.09 -10.31
CA PRO A 198 2.80 -13.69 -9.34
C PRO A 198 3.66 -12.62 -8.65
N LEU A 199 4.01 -12.89 -7.39
CA LEU A 199 4.95 -12.13 -6.58
C LEU A 199 6.17 -13.02 -6.29
N SER A 200 7.36 -12.57 -6.64
CA SER A 200 8.62 -13.21 -6.26
C SER A 200 8.98 -12.84 -4.83
N VAL A 201 9.43 -13.81 -4.06
CA VAL A 201 9.79 -13.64 -2.65
C VAL A 201 11.18 -14.23 -2.42
N ASP A 202 12.12 -13.40 -1.99
CA ASP A 202 13.49 -13.81 -1.61
C ASP A 202 13.55 -13.97 -0.10
N VAL A 203 13.98 -15.17 0.36
CA VAL A 203 13.89 -15.59 1.76
C VAL A 203 15.25 -16.03 2.27
N ALA A 204 15.70 -15.47 3.37
CA ALA A 204 16.91 -15.86 4.05
C ALA A 204 16.80 -17.30 4.63
N GLU A 205 17.95 -17.88 4.99
CA GLU A 205 17.99 -19.21 5.60
C GLU A 205 17.19 -19.31 6.91
N ASP A 206 17.13 -18.20 7.66
CA ASP A 206 16.38 -18.08 8.92
C ASP A 206 14.88 -17.74 8.71
N GLY A 207 14.42 -17.64 7.47
CA GLY A 207 13.03 -17.37 7.12
C GLY A 207 12.67 -15.89 6.96
N ARG A 208 13.57 -14.97 7.26
CA ARG A 208 13.33 -13.52 7.06
C ARG A 208 13.19 -13.19 5.58
N LEU A 209 12.32 -12.24 5.27
CA LEU A 209 12.24 -11.65 3.95
C LEU A 209 13.45 -10.77 3.68
N ARG A 210 14.04 -10.92 2.49
CA ARG A 210 15.03 -9.97 1.95
C ARG A 210 14.40 -9.02 0.96
N GLU A 211 13.55 -9.57 0.08
CA GLU A 211 12.96 -8.83 -1.03
C GLU A 211 11.64 -9.47 -1.45
N VAL A 212 10.71 -8.63 -1.88
CA VAL A 212 9.55 -9.08 -2.67
C VAL A 212 9.47 -8.24 -3.93
N SER A 213 9.17 -8.88 -5.08
CA SER A 213 9.15 -8.17 -6.35
C SER A 213 8.15 -8.75 -7.34
N LEU A 214 7.69 -7.90 -8.23
CA LEU A 214 6.83 -8.25 -9.36
C LEU A 214 7.09 -7.31 -10.53
N VAL A 215 6.62 -7.71 -11.69
CA VAL A 215 6.59 -6.81 -12.85
C VAL A 215 5.28 -6.04 -12.84
N ARG A 216 5.35 -4.71 -12.78
CA ARG A 216 4.16 -3.86 -12.75
C ARG A 216 4.28 -2.65 -13.69
N ARG A 217 3.14 -2.04 -13.94
CA ARG A 217 3.03 -0.83 -14.73
C ARG A 217 3.54 0.37 -13.94
N ARG A 218 4.42 1.15 -14.56
CA ARG A 218 4.91 2.45 -14.08
C ARG A 218 4.36 3.55 -14.98
N ILE A 219 3.85 4.61 -14.37
CA ILE A 219 3.49 5.85 -15.04
C ILE A 219 4.60 6.85 -14.70
N ALA A 220 5.33 7.32 -15.70
CA ALA A 220 6.37 8.34 -15.52
C ALA A 220 5.75 9.74 -15.42
N ASP A 221 6.54 10.71 -14.94
CA ASP A 221 6.10 12.11 -14.74
C ASP A 221 5.62 12.78 -16.04
N ASP A 222 6.09 12.31 -17.19
CA ASP A 222 5.68 12.79 -18.52
C ASP A 222 4.48 12.01 -19.09
N GLY A 223 3.82 11.18 -18.28
CA GLY A 223 2.67 10.37 -18.65
C GLY A 223 3.01 9.10 -19.45
N ARG A 224 4.29 8.85 -19.75
CA ARG A 224 4.67 7.59 -20.42
C ARG A 224 4.43 6.41 -19.51
N VAL A 225 3.88 5.35 -20.10
CA VAL A 225 3.61 4.10 -19.41
C VAL A 225 4.66 3.07 -19.83
N SER A 226 5.30 2.47 -18.86
CA SER A 226 6.23 1.34 -19.02
C SER A 226 5.82 0.17 -18.13
N VAL A 227 6.41 -0.98 -18.37
CA VAL A 227 6.28 -2.18 -17.54
C VAL A 227 7.69 -2.55 -17.09
N CYS A 228 7.93 -2.55 -15.80
CA CYS A 228 9.27 -2.78 -15.26
C CYS A 228 9.19 -3.53 -13.91
N PRO A 229 10.28 -4.14 -13.47
CA PRO A 229 10.38 -4.70 -12.13
C PRO A 229 10.14 -3.62 -11.08
N PHE A 230 9.38 -4.00 -10.05
CA PHE A 230 9.16 -3.19 -8.86
C PHE A 230 9.23 -4.11 -7.64
N GLY A 231 9.78 -3.64 -6.55
CA GLY A 231 9.83 -4.44 -5.34
C GLY A 231 10.07 -3.64 -4.08
N LEU A 232 9.97 -4.35 -2.96
CA LEU A 232 10.35 -3.88 -1.64
C LEU A 232 11.61 -4.62 -1.21
N VAL A 233 12.65 -3.89 -0.86
CA VAL A 233 13.81 -4.39 -0.13
C VAL A 233 13.49 -4.29 1.36
N ILE A 234 13.59 -5.40 2.08
CA ILE A 234 13.26 -5.50 3.50
C ILE A 234 14.54 -5.32 4.31
N GLU A 235 14.63 -4.26 5.10
CA GLU A 235 15.81 -3.92 5.88
C GLU A 235 15.70 -4.38 7.35
N ALA A 236 14.46 -4.44 7.87
CA ALA A 236 14.17 -4.93 9.21
C ALA A 236 12.76 -5.48 9.31
N GLU A 237 12.60 -6.46 10.18
CA GLU A 237 11.33 -7.06 10.57
C GLU A 237 11.17 -6.99 12.08
N GLU A 238 9.92 -6.95 12.56
CA GLU A 238 9.57 -6.96 13.97
C GLU A 238 8.36 -7.86 14.22
N ARG A 239 8.27 -8.38 15.43
CA ARG A 239 7.16 -9.21 15.88
C ARG A 239 6.11 -8.36 16.59
N PHE A 240 4.89 -8.43 16.09
CA PHE A 240 3.70 -7.87 16.73
C PHE A 240 2.75 -9.03 17.08
N GLY A 241 2.65 -9.36 18.37
CA GLY A 241 1.91 -10.54 18.80
C GLY A 241 2.45 -11.84 18.18
N ASP A 242 1.59 -12.56 17.47
CA ASP A 242 1.90 -13.84 16.84
C ASP A 242 2.42 -13.72 15.39
N THR A 243 2.65 -12.50 14.91
CA THR A 243 3.02 -12.25 13.51
C THR A 243 4.30 -11.40 13.42
N VAL A 244 5.21 -11.78 12.51
CA VAL A 244 6.40 -11.00 12.16
C VAL A 244 6.16 -10.34 10.80
N VAL A 245 6.44 -9.06 10.69
CA VAL A 245 6.27 -8.29 9.45
C VAL A 245 7.42 -7.30 9.24
N PRO A 246 7.64 -6.87 7.99
CA PRO A 246 8.59 -5.80 7.70
C PRO A 246 8.27 -4.51 8.45
N VAL A 247 9.27 -3.91 9.11
CA VAL A 247 9.15 -2.60 9.78
C VAL A 247 10.01 -1.53 9.13
N ARG A 248 11.02 -1.90 8.34
CA ARG A 248 11.80 -0.96 7.53
C ARG A 248 11.94 -1.49 6.13
N VAL A 249 11.49 -0.70 5.16
CA VAL A 249 11.46 -1.09 3.75
C VAL A 249 11.86 0.05 2.84
N THR A 250 12.48 -0.31 1.71
CA THR A 250 12.74 0.59 0.59
C THR A 250 12.05 0.04 -0.66
N ALA A 251 11.15 0.85 -1.26
CA ALA A 251 10.51 0.51 -2.53
C ALA A 251 11.34 1.00 -3.71
N VAL A 252 11.47 0.16 -4.72
CA VAL A 252 12.38 0.35 -5.85
C VAL A 252 11.69 0.05 -7.17
N TRP A 253 11.78 0.98 -8.11
CA TRP A 253 11.52 0.74 -9.52
C TRP A 253 12.79 0.24 -10.21
N GLY A 254 12.65 -0.64 -11.20
CA GLY A 254 13.79 -1.24 -11.89
C GLY A 254 14.65 -2.13 -10.99
N LEU A 255 14.05 -2.76 -9.98
CA LEU A 255 14.76 -3.62 -9.05
C LEU A 255 15.50 -4.73 -9.79
N GLY A 256 16.82 -4.87 -9.51
CA GLY A 256 17.69 -5.85 -10.16
C GLY A 256 18.12 -5.46 -11.59
N THR A 257 17.88 -4.23 -12.03
CA THR A 257 18.31 -3.70 -13.33
C THR A 257 19.18 -2.44 -13.17
N ASP A 258 19.78 -1.98 -14.29
CA ASP A 258 20.55 -0.74 -14.30
C ASP A 258 19.67 0.51 -14.08
N ASP A 259 18.35 0.40 -14.28
CA ASP A 259 17.36 1.46 -14.05
C ASP A 259 16.86 1.50 -12.59
N HIS A 260 17.66 1.01 -11.64
CA HIS A 260 17.34 0.98 -10.22
C HIS A 260 17.06 2.39 -9.65
N GLU A 261 15.83 2.62 -9.20
CA GLU A 261 15.38 3.90 -8.66
C GLU A 261 14.57 3.70 -7.37
N GLU A 262 15.16 4.09 -6.25
CA GLU A 262 14.42 4.13 -4.99
C GLU A 262 13.37 5.25 -5.02
N CYS A 263 12.14 4.92 -4.68
CA CYS A 263 11.02 5.87 -4.71
C CYS A 263 10.33 6.07 -3.34
N PHE A 264 10.52 5.16 -2.41
CA PHE A 264 9.85 5.19 -1.12
C PHE A 264 10.70 4.49 -0.07
N ARG A 265 10.87 5.11 1.09
CA ARG A 265 11.53 4.54 2.28
C ARG A 265 10.59 4.70 3.46
N ALA A 266 10.27 3.60 4.13
CA ALA A 266 9.29 3.61 5.19
C ALA A 266 9.70 2.85 6.42
N GLU A 267 9.21 3.33 7.55
CA GLU A 267 9.22 2.65 8.85
C GLU A 267 7.76 2.46 9.29
N VAL A 268 7.42 1.22 9.63
CA VAL A 268 6.10 0.84 10.18
C VAL A 268 6.21 0.85 11.70
N ASN A 269 5.50 1.77 12.34
CA ASN A 269 5.57 1.98 13.79
C ASN A 269 4.51 1.20 14.58
N ASP A 270 3.41 0.81 13.94
CA ASP A 270 2.33 0.04 14.56
C ASP A 270 1.60 -0.77 13.50
N VAL A 271 1.22 -2.00 13.86
CA VAL A 271 0.39 -2.88 13.04
C VAL A 271 -0.73 -3.44 13.88
N ARG A 272 -1.95 -3.39 13.35
CA ARG A 272 -3.13 -4.00 13.96
C ARG A 272 -3.85 -4.87 12.95
N TRP A 273 -4.09 -6.10 13.31
CA TRP A 273 -4.86 -7.03 12.50
C TRP A 273 -6.31 -7.10 12.97
N LEU A 274 -7.24 -7.12 11.98
CA LEU A 274 -8.68 -7.07 12.18
C LEU A 274 -9.36 -8.24 11.46
#